data_0f3ddc7dbbd4fa6acdda2c0b4efa4fda
#
_entry.id   0f3ddc7dbbd4fa6acdda2c0b4efa4fda
#
_cell.length_a   1.000
_cell.length_b   1.000
_cell.length_c   1.000
_cell.angle_alpha   90.00
_cell.angle_beta   90.00
_cell.angle_gamma   90.00
#
_symmetry.space_group_name_H-M   'P 1'
#
loop_
_entity.id
_entity.type
_entity.pdbx_description
1 polymer ?
#
loop_
_entity_poly.entity_id
_entity_poly.type
_entity_poly.pdbx_seq_one_letter_code
_entity_poly.pdbx_strand_id
1 'polypeptide(L)'
;ITTKRGKIGAPQVKMSAYVGFSKLGKKIDALNTEQYKDLMKDLKAVSDVAPNIPESETRYVDWTDLFFGTGVNQNYQLSVANGTEKLQYFVSGGYSDEQGIVEKAHSNRYNFRANLDSEQTKWLKMALNFAYSHTGGQWVNESRSSLRAGSILSVVNTPPFMQKRNPYDPNEYDEQAYGARILNPLAANAADSNTNTDHINGSLGFTVDILKGLKFKTTFGIELTNEHWDYYLDPISTSDGRGTKGRVEESFSRNFEWLFENLLTYDCSFNKHNLSILGGATQQRAQYNGSWMAGFDLAESYPDIHSISAANQLDKDACGSSASAWTLASFLGRVAYNYDSRYLLTVNFRADGSSRFAPGHRWGTFPSVSAGWRISGEKFMQPLQDIVTDLKLRAGWGM
;
A
#
# COMPACT_ATOMS: atom_id res chain seq x y z
N ILE A 1 3.62 -15.40 4.82
CA ILE A 1 2.17 -15.12 4.90
C ILE A 1 1.45 -16.27 4.23
N THR A 2 0.56 -16.97 4.95
CA THR A 2 -0.27 -18.03 4.39
C THR A 2 -1.69 -17.52 4.18
N THR A 3 -2.26 -17.75 2.99
CA THR A 3 -3.64 -17.37 2.68
C THR A 3 -4.61 -18.38 3.31
N LYS A 4 -5.82 -17.93 3.69
CA LYS A 4 -6.88 -18.83 4.16
C LYS A 4 -7.26 -19.82 3.06
N ARG A 5 -7.43 -21.08 3.44
CA ARG A 5 -7.82 -22.17 2.55
C ARG A 5 -9.08 -22.85 3.06
N GLY A 6 -9.73 -23.62 2.20
CA GLY A 6 -10.79 -24.52 2.60
C GLY A 6 -10.28 -25.59 3.55
N LYS A 7 -11.19 -26.16 4.34
CA LYS A 7 -10.91 -27.31 5.19
C LYS A 7 -11.97 -28.37 4.92
N ILE A 8 -11.55 -29.64 5.02
CA ILE A 8 -12.47 -30.76 4.91
C ILE A 8 -13.53 -30.67 6.00
N GLY A 9 -14.81 -30.78 5.64
CA GLY A 9 -15.92 -30.73 6.58
C GLY A 9 -17.14 -30.00 6.00
N ALA A 10 -18.07 -29.62 6.86
CA ALA A 10 -19.26 -28.87 6.45
C ALA A 10 -18.91 -27.45 5.97
N PRO A 11 -19.68 -26.90 5.02
CA PRO A 11 -19.50 -25.52 4.56
C PRO A 11 -19.55 -24.53 5.73
N GLN A 12 -18.57 -23.65 5.77
CA GLN A 12 -18.49 -22.57 6.75
C GLN A 12 -18.76 -21.24 6.04
N VAL A 13 -19.85 -20.60 6.38
CA VAL A 13 -20.19 -19.23 5.95
C VAL A 13 -19.87 -18.30 7.12
N LYS A 14 -19.08 -17.25 6.85
CA LYS A 14 -18.76 -16.21 7.84
C LYS A 14 -19.08 -14.86 7.26
N MET A 15 -19.84 -14.10 8.01
CA MET A 15 -20.12 -12.70 7.73
C MET A 15 -19.58 -11.85 8.87
N SER A 16 -18.96 -10.74 8.55
CA SER A 16 -18.61 -9.70 9.51
C SER A 16 -19.00 -8.34 8.96
N ALA A 17 -19.51 -7.49 9.84
CA ALA A 17 -19.83 -6.11 9.54
C ALA A 17 -19.47 -5.26 10.76
N TYR A 18 -18.91 -4.08 10.52
CA TYR A 18 -18.78 -3.07 11.56
C TYR A 18 -18.98 -1.67 10.99
N VAL A 19 -19.41 -0.76 11.86
CA VAL A 19 -19.47 0.67 11.61
C VAL A 19 -18.71 1.35 12.76
N GLY A 20 -17.81 2.24 12.41
CA GLY A 20 -17.01 3.01 13.36
C GLY A 20 -17.14 4.50 13.08
N PHE A 21 -16.92 5.32 14.12
CA PHE A 21 -16.91 6.77 14.03
C PHE A 21 -15.55 7.29 14.47
N SER A 22 -14.97 8.16 13.66
CA SER A 22 -13.68 8.78 13.91
C SER A 22 -13.86 10.28 14.17
N LYS A 23 -13.19 10.80 15.20
CA LYS A 23 -13.16 12.23 15.52
C LYS A 23 -11.74 12.63 15.89
N LEU A 24 -11.46 13.92 15.80
CA LEU A 24 -10.19 14.47 16.29
C LEU A 24 -10.03 14.17 17.80
N GLY A 25 -8.96 13.47 18.16
CA GLY A 25 -8.75 13.02 19.54
C GLY A 25 -8.33 14.13 20.50
N LYS A 26 -7.50 15.08 20.03
CA LYS A 26 -7.05 16.24 20.80
C LYS A 26 -6.95 17.44 19.89
N LYS A 27 -7.55 18.55 20.30
CA LYS A 27 -7.40 19.86 19.67
C LYS A 27 -6.09 20.51 20.09
N ILE A 28 -5.51 21.29 19.19
CA ILE A 28 -4.44 22.24 19.51
C ILE A 28 -5.13 23.56 19.87
N ASP A 29 -4.79 24.11 21.04
CA ASP A 29 -5.28 25.41 21.45
C ASP A 29 -4.64 26.49 20.58
N ALA A 30 -5.37 26.94 19.55
CA ALA A 30 -4.96 28.02 18.67
C ALA A 30 -5.24 29.37 19.33
N LEU A 31 -4.53 30.39 18.90
CA LEU A 31 -4.72 31.77 19.39
C LEU A 31 -6.10 32.30 18.99
N ASN A 32 -6.77 32.99 19.90
CA ASN A 32 -7.93 33.80 19.55
C ASN A 32 -7.50 35.12 18.91
N THR A 33 -8.46 35.92 18.44
CA THR A 33 -8.19 37.15 17.70
C THR A 33 -7.39 38.19 18.49
N GLU A 34 -7.65 38.34 19.78
CA GLU A 34 -6.90 39.29 20.62
C GLU A 34 -5.45 38.79 20.85
N GLN A 35 -5.29 37.53 21.21
CA GLN A 35 -3.96 36.94 21.36
C GLN A 35 -3.14 36.99 20.06
N TYR A 36 -3.80 36.80 18.92
CA TYR A 36 -3.13 36.90 17.63
C TYR A 36 -2.71 38.33 17.31
N LYS A 37 -3.56 39.35 17.62
CA LYS A 37 -3.21 40.77 17.48
C LYS A 37 -2.00 41.13 18.33
N ASP A 38 -1.96 40.70 19.58
CA ASP A 38 -0.84 40.93 20.48
C ASP A 38 0.45 40.30 19.94
N LEU A 39 0.41 39.05 19.48
CA LEU A 39 1.54 38.42 18.83
C LEU A 39 2.04 39.21 17.59
N MET A 40 1.12 39.68 16.76
CA MET A 40 1.51 40.45 15.57
C MET A 40 2.11 41.83 15.91
N LYS A 41 1.66 42.47 17.00
CA LYS A 41 2.28 43.69 17.53
C LYS A 41 3.71 43.43 17.99
N ASP A 42 3.94 42.35 18.74
CA ASP A 42 5.27 41.95 19.20
C ASP A 42 6.19 41.64 18.02
N LEU A 43 5.69 40.88 17.04
CA LEU A 43 6.45 40.54 15.82
C LEU A 43 6.79 41.81 14.99
N LYS A 44 5.90 42.78 14.94
CA LYS A 44 6.14 44.04 14.21
C LYS A 44 7.25 44.87 14.84
N ALA A 45 7.47 44.75 16.14
CA ALA A 45 8.58 45.42 16.83
C ALA A 45 9.97 44.92 16.36
N VAL A 46 10.04 43.72 15.78
CA VAL A 46 11.28 43.04 15.35
C VAL A 46 11.31 42.70 13.85
N SER A 47 10.19 42.86 13.14
CA SER A 47 10.07 42.48 11.73
C SER A 47 9.01 43.32 11.01
N ASP A 48 9.39 43.95 9.91
CA ASP A 48 8.50 44.75 9.05
C ASP A 48 7.50 43.91 8.26
N VAL A 49 7.63 42.58 8.27
CA VAL A 49 6.78 41.64 7.51
C VAL A 49 5.48 41.31 8.24
N ALA A 50 5.38 41.61 9.54
CA ALA A 50 4.17 41.36 10.30
C ALA A 50 2.99 42.23 9.82
N PRO A 51 1.80 41.63 9.56
CA PRO A 51 0.65 42.37 9.10
C PRO A 51 0.14 43.37 10.15
N ASN A 52 -0.38 44.51 9.69
CA ASN A 52 -1.03 45.47 10.56
C ASN A 52 -2.51 45.13 10.69
N ILE A 53 -2.92 44.63 11.84
CA ILE A 53 -4.30 44.24 12.11
C ILE A 53 -5.01 45.38 12.83
N PRO A 54 -6.16 45.89 12.29
CA PRO A 54 -6.93 46.92 12.96
C PRO A 54 -7.39 46.53 14.36
N GLU A 55 -7.38 47.47 15.29
CA GLU A 55 -7.93 47.25 16.65
C GLU A 55 -9.41 46.86 16.63
N SER A 56 -10.16 47.35 15.63
CA SER A 56 -11.58 47.06 15.42
C SER A 56 -11.84 45.63 14.93
N GLU A 57 -10.79 44.85 14.59
CA GLU A 57 -10.98 43.43 14.19
C GLU A 57 -11.35 42.56 15.39
N THR A 58 -12.55 42.01 15.35
CA THR A 58 -13.10 41.17 16.44
C THR A 58 -13.64 39.83 15.96
N ARG A 59 -13.61 39.58 14.64
CA ARG A 59 -14.09 38.33 14.07
C ARG A 59 -13.25 37.16 14.61
N TYR A 60 -13.91 36.04 14.86
CA TYR A 60 -13.26 34.82 15.33
C TYR A 60 -13.83 33.60 14.62
N VAL A 61 -12.96 32.73 14.15
CA VAL A 61 -13.27 31.44 13.56
C VAL A 61 -12.42 30.38 14.24
N ASP A 62 -13.05 29.39 14.86
CA ASP A 62 -12.34 28.19 15.30
C ASP A 62 -12.12 27.27 14.09
N TRP A 63 -10.94 27.41 13.49
CA TRP A 63 -10.56 26.65 12.30
C TRP A 63 -10.50 25.14 12.55
N THR A 64 -10.21 24.72 13.79
CA THR A 64 -10.19 23.31 14.15
C THR A 64 -11.60 22.72 14.09
N ASP A 65 -12.59 23.40 14.65
CA ASP A 65 -13.99 22.94 14.59
C ASP A 65 -14.60 23.04 13.20
N LEU A 66 -14.14 24.02 12.41
CA LEU A 66 -14.62 24.20 11.03
C LEU A 66 -14.05 23.16 10.06
N PHE A 67 -12.79 22.75 10.25
CA PHE A 67 -12.07 21.88 9.31
C PHE A 67 -12.23 20.39 9.60
N PHE A 68 -12.31 20.01 10.87
CA PHE A 68 -12.43 18.62 11.26
C PHE A 68 -13.88 18.25 11.62
N GLY A 69 -14.39 17.24 10.97
CA GLY A 69 -15.71 16.67 11.20
C GLY A 69 -15.68 15.32 11.91
N THR A 70 -16.70 14.53 11.63
CA THR A 70 -16.79 13.13 12.06
C THR A 70 -16.68 12.24 10.84
N GLY A 71 -15.70 11.36 10.82
CA GLY A 71 -15.56 10.32 9.82
C GLY A 71 -16.41 9.09 10.17
N VAL A 72 -16.94 8.42 9.16
CA VAL A 72 -17.70 7.18 9.30
C VAL A 72 -16.96 6.07 8.55
N ASN A 73 -16.64 4.99 9.25
CA ASN A 73 -15.93 3.86 8.67
C ASN A 73 -16.83 2.64 8.68
N GLN A 74 -16.99 2.01 7.54
CA GLN A 74 -17.85 0.84 7.35
C GLN A 74 -17.03 -0.29 6.72
N ASN A 75 -17.26 -1.51 7.17
CA ASN A 75 -16.65 -2.68 6.56
C ASN A 75 -17.61 -3.86 6.60
N TYR A 76 -17.76 -4.51 5.47
CA TYR A 76 -18.61 -5.67 5.27
C TYR A 76 -17.81 -6.77 4.59
N GLN A 77 -17.82 -7.96 5.15
CA GLN A 77 -17.08 -9.10 4.62
C GLN A 77 -17.90 -10.37 4.68
N LEU A 78 -17.97 -11.08 3.56
CA LEU A 78 -18.56 -12.41 3.46
C LEU A 78 -17.51 -13.40 3.01
N SER A 79 -17.47 -14.57 3.61
CA SER A 79 -16.60 -15.66 3.15
C SER A 79 -17.30 -16.99 3.27
N VAL A 80 -16.97 -17.86 2.32
CA VAL A 80 -17.40 -19.26 2.28
C VAL A 80 -16.17 -20.14 2.16
N ALA A 81 -16.07 -21.13 3.02
CA ALA A 81 -15.02 -22.14 2.98
C ALA A 81 -15.61 -23.53 3.08
N ASN A 82 -15.17 -24.42 2.24
CA ASN A 82 -15.56 -25.83 2.28
C ASN A 82 -14.45 -26.71 1.72
N GLY A 83 -14.56 -28.02 1.91
CA GLY A 83 -13.64 -28.97 1.31
C GLY A 83 -14.08 -30.42 1.46
N THR A 84 -13.71 -31.17 0.45
CA THR A 84 -13.63 -32.64 0.44
C THR A 84 -12.17 -33.06 0.38
N GLU A 85 -11.88 -34.36 0.38
CA GLU A 85 -10.51 -34.85 0.16
C GLU A 85 -9.92 -34.43 -1.18
N LYS A 86 -10.78 -34.27 -2.21
CA LYS A 86 -10.35 -33.94 -3.59
C LYS A 86 -10.40 -32.48 -3.93
N LEU A 87 -11.21 -31.67 -3.23
CA LEU A 87 -11.43 -30.27 -3.56
C LEU A 87 -11.62 -29.46 -2.28
N GLN A 88 -10.81 -28.46 -2.07
CA GLN A 88 -10.95 -27.51 -0.99
C GLN A 88 -10.98 -26.10 -1.58
N TYR A 89 -11.90 -25.26 -1.11
CA TYR A 89 -12.00 -23.89 -1.59
C TYR A 89 -12.30 -22.90 -0.47
N PHE A 90 -11.82 -21.70 -0.68
CA PHE A 90 -12.14 -20.51 0.10
C PHE A 90 -12.46 -19.39 -0.86
N VAL A 91 -13.63 -18.79 -0.72
CA VAL A 91 -14.06 -17.61 -1.50
C VAL A 91 -14.49 -16.55 -0.53
N SER A 92 -14.10 -15.31 -0.77
CA SER A 92 -14.54 -14.16 0.01
C SER A 92 -14.70 -12.91 -0.83
N GLY A 93 -15.67 -12.08 -0.46
CA GLY A 93 -15.89 -10.75 -0.98
C GLY A 93 -16.05 -9.76 0.16
N GLY A 94 -15.61 -8.55 -0.06
CA GLY A 94 -15.73 -7.49 0.94
C GLY A 94 -15.86 -6.12 0.33
N TYR A 95 -16.44 -5.22 1.09
CA TYR A 95 -16.55 -3.80 0.83
C TYR A 95 -16.16 -3.03 2.08
N SER A 96 -15.34 -2.02 1.94
CA SER A 96 -15.06 -1.02 2.98
C SER A 96 -15.26 0.38 2.41
N ASP A 97 -15.76 1.26 3.27
CA ASP A 97 -15.92 2.69 3.02
C ASP A 97 -15.42 3.44 4.24
N GLU A 98 -14.41 4.26 4.03
CA GLU A 98 -13.72 5.02 5.07
C GLU A 98 -13.83 6.50 4.74
N GLN A 99 -14.68 7.21 5.47
CA GLN A 99 -14.76 8.68 5.42
C GLN A 99 -13.81 9.25 6.47
N GLY A 100 -12.91 10.13 6.03
CA GLY A 100 -12.00 10.85 6.89
C GLY A 100 -12.70 11.90 7.76
N ILE A 101 -11.99 12.43 8.74
CA ILE A 101 -12.47 13.55 9.56
C ILE A 101 -12.31 14.90 8.85
N VAL A 102 -11.64 14.95 7.71
CA VAL A 102 -11.50 16.12 6.84
C VAL A 102 -12.44 15.96 5.66
N GLU A 103 -13.14 17.03 5.31
CA GLU A 103 -14.06 17.05 4.16
C GLU A 103 -13.36 16.58 2.89
N LYS A 104 -14.06 15.82 2.03
CA LYS A 104 -13.59 15.17 0.81
C LYS A 104 -12.66 13.96 1.03
N ALA A 105 -11.97 13.85 2.18
CA ALA A 105 -11.12 12.70 2.43
C ALA A 105 -11.96 11.42 2.57
N HIS A 106 -11.85 10.52 1.62
CA HIS A 106 -12.54 9.23 1.65
C HIS A 106 -11.77 8.15 0.91
N SER A 107 -12.02 6.90 1.27
CA SER A 107 -11.52 5.73 0.54
C SER A 107 -12.56 4.63 0.55
N ASN A 108 -12.88 4.10 -0.61
CA ASN A 108 -13.72 2.91 -0.74
C ASN A 108 -12.90 1.77 -1.35
N ARG A 109 -13.21 0.55 -0.94
CA ARG A 109 -12.53 -0.63 -1.45
C ARG A 109 -13.48 -1.80 -1.61
N TYR A 110 -13.45 -2.38 -2.80
CA TYR A 110 -14.04 -3.67 -3.11
C TYR A 110 -12.94 -4.72 -3.16
N ASN A 111 -13.15 -5.88 -2.60
CA ASN A 111 -12.19 -6.97 -2.70
C ASN A 111 -12.88 -8.30 -2.94
N PHE A 112 -12.22 -9.14 -3.72
CA PHE A 112 -12.63 -10.51 -4.00
C PHE A 112 -11.42 -11.43 -3.89
N ARG A 113 -11.61 -12.61 -3.31
CA ARG A 113 -10.57 -13.65 -3.24
C ARG A 113 -11.16 -15.02 -3.44
N ALA A 114 -10.47 -15.83 -4.23
CA ALA A 114 -10.77 -17.23 -4.42
C ALA A 114 -9.47 -18.06 -4.30
N ASN A 115 -9.46 -19.05 -3.44
CA ASN A 115 -8.39 -20.02 -3.30
C ASN A 115 -8.98 -21.42 -3.50
N LEU A 116 -8.36 -22.22 -4.35
CA LEU A 116 -8.80 -23.55 -4.71
C LEU A 116 -7.60 -24.50 -4.64
N ASP A 117 -7.74 -25.58 -3.90
CA ASP A 117 -6.82 -26.72 -3.91
C ASP A 117 -7.58 -27.95 -4.39
N SER A 118 -7.06 -28.61 -5.43
CA SER A 118 -7.72 -29.74 -6.05
C SER A 118 -6.74 -30.89 -6.29
N GLU A 119 -7.15 -32.10 -5.89
CA GLU A 119 -6.47 -33.33 -6.24
C GLU A 119 -7.14 -33.92 -7.48
N GLN A 120 -6.55 -33.65 -8.67
CA GLN A 120 -7.09 -34.09 -9.96
C GLN A 120 -6.96 -35.60 -10.13
N THR A 121 -5.81 -36.13 -9.72
CA THR A 121 -5.51 -37.56 -9.67
C THR A 121 -4.61 -37.80 -8.45
N LYS A 122 -4.33 -39.08 -8.15
CA LYS A 122 -3.42 -39.45 -7.05
C LYS A 122 -2.00 -38.90 -7.20
N TRP A 123 -1.61 -38.51 -8.42
CA TRP A 123 -0.27 -38.02 -8.76
C TRP A 123 -0.27 -36.56 -9.18
N LEU A 124 -1.45 -35.89 -9.37
CA LEU A 124 -1.55 -34.51 -9.84
C LEU A 124 -2.45 -33.69 -8.90
N LYS A 125 -1.86 -32.64 -8.32
CA LYS A 125 -2.56 -31.63 -7.52
C LYS A 125 -2.46 -30.26 -8.18
N MET A 126 -3.51 -29.48 -8.10
CA MET A 126 -3.59 -28.12 -8.60
C MET A 126 -3.92 -27.16 -7.45
N ALA A 127 -3.27 -26.02 -7.42
CA ALA A 127 -3.57 -24.92 -6.51
C ALA A 127 -3.78 -23.64 -7.32
N LEU A 128 -4.94 -23.01 -7.16
CA LEU A 128 -5.27 -21.71 -7.73
C LEU A 128 -5.46 -20.71 -6.59
N ASN A 129 -4.80 -19.55 -6.70
CA ASN A 129 -5.08 -18.42 -5.85
C ASN A 129 -5.39 -17.24 -6.77
N PHE A 130 -6.42 -16.50 -6.45
CA PHE A 130 -6.83 -15.30 -7.15
C PHE A 130 -7.30 -14.27 -6.13
N ALA A 131 -6.85 -13.03 -6.28
CA ALA A 131 -7.33 -11.91 -5.52
C ALA A 131 -7.43 -10.68 -6.45
N TYR A 132 -8.53 -9.96 -6.31
CA TYR A 132 -8.77 -8.67 -6.94
C TYR A 132 -9.16 -7.66 -5.87
N SER A 133 -8.67 -6.45 -6.00
CA SER A 133 -9.21 -5.32 -5.26
C SER A 133 -9.23 -4.07 -6.14
N HIS A 134 -10.33 -3.33 -6.01
CA HIS A 134 -10.46 -1.96 -6.48
C HIS A 134 -10.47 -1.04 -5.28
N THR A 135 -9.64 0.00 -5.30
CA THR A 135 -9.62 1.04 -4.26
C THR A 135 -9.77 2.38 -4.96
N GLY A 136 -10.82 3.11 -4.60
CA GLY A 136 -11.06 4.48 -5.02
C GLY A 136 -10.98 5.41 -3.82
N GLY A 137 -10.54 6.65 -3.99
CA GLY A 137 -10.51 7.58 -2.90
C GLY A 137 -9.96 8.95 -3.25
N GLN A 138 -10.21 9.87 -2.35
CA GLN A 138 -9.68 11.22 -2.38
C GLN A 138 -8.90 11.48 -1.09
N TRP A 139 -7.72 12.08 -1.22
CA TRP A 139 -6.82 12.34 -0.12
C TRP A 139 -6.73 13.83 0.17
N VAL A 140 -6.50 14.15 1.43
CA VAL A 140 -6.24 15.53 1.85
C VAL A 140 -4.97 16.04 1.18
N ASN A 141 -5.01 17.25 0.63
CA ASN A 141 -3.85 17.85 -0.03
C ASN A 141 -2.83 18.38 0.99
N GLU A 142 -1.75 17.63 1.22
CA GLU A 142 -0.74 17.97 2.24
C GLU A 142 0.58 18.52 1.68
N SER A 143 0.82 18.46 0.38
CA SER A 143 2.20 18.63 -0.09
C SER A 143 2.43 19.47 -1.35
N ARG A 144 1.44 20.20 -1.85
CA ARG A 144 1.58 20.84 -3.17
C ARG A 144 2.34 22.18 -3.21
N SER A 145 2.77 22.71 -2.09
CA SER A 145 3.55 23.96 -2.12
C SER A 145 4.69 23.93 -1.09
N SER A 146 5.90 24.05 -1.57
CA SER A 146 7.09 24.21 -0.73
C SER A 146 7.09 25.48 0.14
N LEU A 147 6.21 26.43 -0.16
CA LEU A 147 6.08 27.71 0.55
C LEU A 147 4.83 27.77 1.44
N ARG A 148 3.93 26.78 1.35
CA ARG A 148 2.67 26.75 2.08
C ARG A 148 2.50 25.37 2.70
N ALA A 149 2.25 25.37 3.99
CA ALA A 149 1.88 24.14 4.71
C ALA A 149 0.65 23.50 4.06
N GLY A 150 0.54 22.17 4.09
CA GLY A 150 -0.66 21.46 3.66
C GLY A 150 -1.90 21.87 4.47
N SER A 151 -3.06 21.36 4.06
CA SER A 151 -4.35 21.74 4.64
C SER A 151 -4.41 21.59 6.16
N ILE A 152 -3.90 20.47 6.69
CA ILE A 152 -3.96 20.18 8.15
C ILE A 152 -3.08 21.16 8.94
N LEU A 153 -1.86 21.42 8.49
CA LEU A 153 -0.98 22.38 9.19
C LEU A 153 -1.49 23.81 9.08
N SER A 154 -2.19 24.14 8.01
CA SER A 154 -2.80 25.46 7.82
C SER A 154 -3.87 25.75 8.88
N VAL A 155 -4.58 24.75 9.41
CA VAL A 155 -5.60 24.92 10.45
C VAL A 155 -5.08 25.69 11.66
N VAL A 156 -3.84 25.40 12.10
CA VAL A 156 -3.24 26.04 13.28
C VAL A 156 -2.48 27.33 12.97
N ASN A 157 -2.21 27.60 11.68
CA ASN A 157 -1.46 28.77 11.23
C ASN A 157 -2.37 29.87 10.66
N THR A 158 -3.62 29.54 10.35
CA THR A 158 -4.57 30.49 9.77
C THR A 158 -5.01 31.52 10.82
N PRO A 159 -5.00 32.82 10.49
CA PRO A 159 -5.47 33.85 11.40
C PRO A 159 -6.91 33.58 11.84
N PRO A 160 -7.22 33.72 13.13
CA PRO A 160 -8.54 33.42 13.66
C PRO A 160 -9.66 34.34 13.17
N PHE A 161 -9.36 35.48 12.59
CA PHE A 161 -10.33 36.40 11.97
C PHE A 161 -10.55 36.17 10.48
N MET A 162 -9.72 35.34 9.82
CA MET A 162 -9.93 34.95 8.44
C MET A 162 -11.23 34.15 8.31
N GLN A 163 -12.02 34.44 7.27
CA GLN A 163 -13.32 33.81 7.09
C GLN A 163 -13.24 32.63 6.13
N LYS A 164 -14.26 31.76 6.20
CA LYS A 164 -14.39 30.64 5.26
C LYS A 164 -14.43 31.10 3.80
N ARG A 165 -15.18 32.16 3.54
CA ARG A 165 -15.37 32.72 2.20
C ARG A 165 -15.01 34.20 2.21
N ASN A 166 -14.61 34.70 1.04
CA ASN A 166 -14.32 36.09 0.82
C ASN A 166 -15.60 36.94 1.11
N PRO A 167 -15.56 37.94 2.01
CA PRO A 167 -16.71 38.74 2.36
C PRO A 167 -17.25 39.55 1.18
N TYR A 168 -16.46 39.76 0.14
CA TYR A 168 -16.85 40.51 -1.06
C TYR A 168 -17.31 39.63 -2.22
N ASP A 169 -16.91 38.36 -2.25
CA ASP A 169 -17.33 37.33 -3.22
C ASP A 169 -17.50 35.96 -2.55
N PRO A 170 -18.74 35.48 -2.35
CA PRO A 170 -18.97 34.21 -1.68
C PRO A 170 -18.55 32.98 -2.49
N ASN A 171 -18.22 33.13 -3.77
CA ASN A 171 -17.70 32.04 -4.59
C ASN A 171 -16.22 31.78 -4.31
N GLU A 172 -15.50 32.74 -3.74
CA GLU A 172 -14.10 32.67 -3.42
C GLU A 172 -13.86 32.26 -1.96
N TYR A 173 -12.77 31.58 -1.69
CA TYR A 173 -12.25 31.44 -0.33
C TYR A 173 -11.58 32.72 0.14
N ASP A 174 -11.66 33.03 1.43
CA ASP A 174 -10.89 34.12 2.03
C ASP A 174 -9.43 33.70 2.16
N GLU A 175 -8.56 34.21 1.31
CA GLU A 175 -7.13 33.88 1.29
C GLU A 175 -6.25 35.12 1.56
N GLN A 176 -6.87 36.26 1.86
CA GLN A 176 -6.15 37.50 2.09
C GLN A 176 -6.72 38.24 3.30
N ALA A 177 -6.05 38.12 4.43
CA ALA A 177 -6.38 38.88 5.61
C ALA A 177 -5.24 39.86 5.90
N TYR A 178 -5.54 41.18 5.75
CA TYR A 178 -4.61 42.29 6.05
C TYR A 178 -3.21 42.14 5.42
N GLY A 179 -3.16 41.66 4.17
CA GLY A 179 -1.89 41.53 3.41
C GLY A 179 -1.08 40.28 3.74
N ALA A 180 -1.50 39.48 4.70
CA ALA A 180 -0.89 38.19 4.97
C ALA A 180 -1.37 37.17 3.93
N ARG A 181 -0.46 36.60 3.12
CA ARG A 181 -0.72 35.49 2.25
C ARG A 181 -0.68 34.18 3.09
N ILE A 182 -1.75 33.94 3.82
CA ILE A 182 -1.87 32.72 4.62
C ILE A 182 -2.90 31.82 3.94
N LEU A 183 -2.57 30.56 3.85
CA LEU A 183 -3.40 29.59 3.18
C LEU A 183 -4.62 29.26 4.05
N ASN A 184 -5.81 29.58 3.56
CA ASN A 184 -7.06 29.10 4.11
C ASN A 184 -7.08 27.56 4.01
N PRO A 185 -7.28 26.82 5.12
CA PRO A 185 -7.25 25.34 5.08
C PRO A 185 -8.25 24.74 4.10
N LEU A 186 -9.42 25.37 3.95
CA LEU A 186 -10.44 24.91 3.01
C LEU A 186 -10.06 25.22 1.56
N ALA A 187 -9.39 26.35 1.29
CA ALA A 187 -8.83 26.66 -0.02
C ALA A 187 -7.72 25.66 -0.38
N ALA A 188 -6.86 25.31 0.58
CA ALA A 188 -5.83 24.31 0.39
C ALA A 188 -6.41 22.93 0.03
N ASN A 189 -7.60 22.60 0.53
CA ASN A 189 -8.31 21.34 0.29
C ASN A 189 -9.40 21.49 -0.79
N ALA A 190 -9.45 22.60 -1.52
CA ALA A 190 -10.51 22.87 -2.50
C ALA A 190 -10.41 21.98 -3.75
N ALA A 191 -9.19 21.64 -4.16
CA ALA A 191 -8.98 20.77 -5.31
C ALA A 191 -9.54 19.36 -5.07
N ASP A 192 -10.09 18.78 -6.13
CA ASP A 192 -10.43 17.36 -6.15
C ASP A 192 -9.21 16.57 -6.60
N SER A 193 -8.87 15.51 -5.87
CA SER A 193 -7.72 14.66 -6.15
C SER A 193 -8.08 13.21 -5.92
N ASN A 194 -8.53 12.55 -6.98
CA ASN A 194 -9.02 11.19 -6.91
C ASN A 194 -7.94 10.20 -7.35
N THR A 195 -7.89 9.06 -6.68
CA THR A 195 -7.04 7.94 -7.09
C THR A 195 -7.90 6.69 -7.17
N ASN A 196 -7.82 5.98 -8.30
CA ASN A 196 -8.46 4.70 -8.52
C ASN A 196 -7.38 3.66 -8.83
N THR A 197 -7.35 2.59 -8.04
CA THR A 197 -6.35 1.53 -8.18
C THR A 197 -7.02 0.18 -8.30
N ASP A 198 -6.76 -0.52 -9.41
CA ASP A 198 -7.11 -1.91 -9.60
C ASP A 198 -5.88 -2.78 -9.36
N HIS A 199 -6.00 -3.75 -8.47
CA HIS A 199 -4.93 -4.69 -8.15
C HIS A 199 -5.41 -6.13 -8.31
N ILE A 200 -4.72 -6.87 -9.18
CA ILE A 200 -4.93 -8.30 -9.43
C ILE A 200 -3.69 -9.06 -8.97
N ASN A 201 -3.88 -10.07 -8.16
CA ASN A 201 -2.84 -11.02 -7.80
C ASN A 201 -3.36 -12.45 -8.03
N GLY A 202 -2.64 -13.23 -8.82
CA GLY A 202 -3.04 -14.58 -9.18
C GLY A 202 -1.87 -15.55 -9.22
N SER A 203 -2.10 -16.80 -8.85
CA SER A 203 -1.13 -17.87 -9.06
C SER A 203 -1.83 -19.18 -9.36
N LEU A 204 -1.26 -19.92 -10.32
CA LEU A 204 -1.66 -21.28 -10.65
C LEU A 204 -0.46 -22.20 -10.47
N GLY A 205 -0.61 -23.21 -9.64
CA GLY A 205 0.42 -24.19 -9.33
C GLY A 205 -0.04 -25.62 -9.60
N PHE A 206 0.88 -26.43 -10.10
CA PHE A 206 0.70 -27.87 -10.25
C PHE A 206 1.79 -28.57 -9.47
N THR A 207 1.40 -29.62 -8.75
CA THR A 207 2.33 -30.52 -8.07
C THR A 207 2.11 -31.91 -8.64
N VAL A 208 3.19 -32.51 -9.17
CA VAL A 208 3.22 -33.84 -9.74
C VAL A 208 4.04 -34.73 -8.84
N ASP A 209 3.42 -35.78 -8.28
CA ASP A 209 4.09 -36.86 -7.59
C ASP A 209 4.63 -37.86 -8.65
N ILE A 210 5.92 -37.73 -9.04
CA ILE A 210 6.53 -38.50 -10.14
C ILE A 210 6.74 -39.97 -9.71
N LEU A 211 7.29 -40.12 -8.50
CA LEU A 211 7.47 -41.42 -7.83
C LEU A 211 7.53 -41.19 -6.33
N LYS A 212 7.58 -42.29 -5.56
CA LYS A 212 7.64 -42.20 -4.10
C LYS A 212 8.81 -41.31 -3.64
N GLY A 213 8.48 -40.20 -2.98
CA GLY A 213 9.44 -39.23 -2.49
C GLY A 213 9.86 -38.15 -3.50
N LEU A 214 9.64 -38.33 -4.81
CA LEU A 214 10.03 -37.37 -5.84
C LEU A 214 8.82 -36.57 -6.32
N LYS A 215 8.85 -35.25 -6.11
CA LYS A 215 7.79 -34.31 -6.48
C LYS A 215 8.34 -33.21 -7.35
N PHE A 216 7.60 -32.87 -8.39
CA PHE A 216 7.83 -31.69 -9.19
C PHE A 216 6.69 -30.70 -8.96
N LYS A 217 7.04 -29.45 -8.61
CA LYS A 217 6.08 -28.36 -8.46
C LYS A 217 6.41 -27.26 -9.45
N THR A 218 5.43 -26.86 -10.24
CA THR A 218 5.51 -25.67 -11.09
C THR A 218 4.45 -24.66 -10.65
N THR A 219 4.82 -23.39 -10.63
CA THR A 219 3.90 -22.29 -10.24
C THR A 219 4.10 -21.13 -11.19
N PHE A 220 3.01 -20.62 -11.73
CA PHE A 220 2.98 -19.36 -12.48
C PHE A 220 2.17 -18.34 -11.67
N GLY A 221 2.77 -17.20 -11.40
CA GLY A 221 2.16 -16.09 -10.66
C GLY A 221 2.13 -14.82 -11.51
N ILE A 222 1.10 -14.02 -11.32
CA ILE A 222 0.96 -12.69 -11.90
C ILE A 222 0.56 -11.69 -10.82
N GLU A 223 1.06 -10.47 -10.97
CA GLU A 223 0.61 -9.30 -10.24
C GLU A 223 0.43 -8.14 -11.22
N LEU A 224 -0.75 -7.52 -11.19
CA LEU A 224 -1.09 -6.37 -12.02
C LEU A 224 -1.67 -5.28 -11.15
N THR A 225 -1.08 -4.09 -11.22
CA THR A 225 -1.63 -2.88 -10.64
C THR A 225 -1.82 -1.86 -11.75
N ASN A 226 -3.04 -1.38 -11.89
CA ASN A 226 -3.36 -0.22 -12.71
C ASN A 226 -3.82 0.89 -11.78
N GLU A 227 -3.25 2.07 -11.94
CA GLU A 227 -3.62 3.25 -11.17
C GLU A 227 -3.97 4.38 -12.11
N HIS A 228 -5.06 5.04 -11.83
CA HIS A 228 -5.50 6.28 -12.44
C HIS A 228 -5.65 7.33 -11.34
N TRP A 229 -4.94 8.42 -11.47
CA TRP A 229 -5.05 9.58 -10.61
C TRP A 229 -5.49 10.78 -11.44
N ASP A 230 -6.47 11.53 -10.94
CA ASP A 230 -6.94 12.79 -11.51
C ASP A 230 -6.94 13.90 -10.47
N TYR A 231 -6.72 15.11 -10.94
CA TYR A 231 -6.73 16.32 -10.14
C TYR A 231 -7.48 17.42 -10.89
N TYR A 232 -8.35 18.10 -10.17
CA TYR A 232 -9.08 19.24 -10.66
C TYR A 232 -9.02 20.39 -9.67
N LEU A 233 -8.65 21.59 -10.15
CA LEU A 233 -8.71 22.82 -9.41
C LEU A 233 -9.66 23.79 -10.12
N ASP A 234 -10.71 24.16 -9.43
CA ASP A 234 -11.72 25.11 -9.91
C ASP A 234 -11.10 26.48 -10.27
N PRO A 235 -11.48 27.10 -11.41
CA PRO A 235 -10.94 28.39 -11.86
C PRO A 235 -11.34 29.59 -11.01
N ILE A 236 -12.30 29.46 -10.07
CA ILE A 236 -12.90 30.62 -9.38
C ILE A 236 -12.54 30.62 -7.89
N SER A 237 -12.68 29.50 -7.21
CA SER A 237 -12.78 29.43 -5.74
C SER A 237 -11.49 29.79 -5.00
N THR A 238 -10.32 29.58 -5.58
CA THR A 238 -9.01 29.82 -4.95
C THR A 238 -8.15 30.79 -5.75
N SER A 239 -7.19 31.45 -5.10
CA SER A 239 -6.23 32.33 -5.78
C SER A 239 -5.37 31.58 -6.79
N ASP A 240 -4.99 30.33 -6.48
CA ASP A 240 -4.22 29.50 -7.39
C ASP A 240 -5.07 29.07 -8.60
N GLY A 241 -6.35 28.74 -8.37
CA GLY A 241 -7.31 28.45 -9.43
C GLY A 241 -7.53 29.65 -10.35
N ARG A 242 -7.73 30.83 -9.80
CA ARG A 242 -7.87 32.07 -10.60
C ARG A 242 -6.58 32.42 -11.36
N GLY A 243 -5.42 32.19 -10.73
CA GLY A 243 -4.12 32.44 -11.35
C GLY A 243 -3.86 31.57 -12.57
N THR A 244 -4.36 30.35 -12.57
CA THR A 244 -4.22 29.37 -13.67
C THR A 244 -5.48 29.31 -14.55
N LYS A 245 -6.57 30.01 -14.18
CA LYS A 245 -7.91 29.84 -14.74
C LYS A 245 -8.38 28.38 -14.68
N GLY A 246 -8.13 27.72 -13.57
CA GLY A 246 -8.35 26.32 -13.36
C GLY A 246 -7.20 25.42 -13.85
N ARG A 247 -7.09 24.23 -13.26
CA ARG A 247 -6.05 23.26 -13.60
C ARG A 247 -6.61 21.85 -13.55
N VAL A 248 -6.23 21.02 -14.51
CA VAL A 248 -6.48 19.58 -14.53
C VAL A 248 -5.17 18.83 -14.69
N GLU A 249 -5.08 17.71 -14.02
CA GLU A 249 -3.95 16.79 -14.17
C GLU A 249 -4.48 15.36 -14.18
N GLU A 250 -3.88 14.52 -14.98
CA GLU A 250 -4.18 13.09 -15.05
C GLU A 250 -2.88 12.29 -15.07
N SER A 251 -2.86 11.18 -14.37
CA SER A 251 -1.80 10.20 -14.51
C SER A 251 -2.35 8.78 -14.57
N PHE A 252 -1.72 7.98 -15.42
CA PHE A 252 -2.01 6.56 -15.57
C PHE A 252 -0.73 5.80 -15.35
N SER A 253 -0.78 4.78 -14.51
CA SER A 253 0.34 3.87 -14.32
C SER A 253 -0.11 2.42 -14.36
N ARG A 254 0.75 1.58 -14.90
CA ARG A 254 0.58 0.13 -14.94
C ARG A 254 1.86 -0.54 -14.51
N ASN A 255 1.76 -1.36 -13.48
CA ASN A 255 2.81 -2.27 -13.05
C ASN A 255 2.35 -3.71 -13.29
N PHE A 256 3.08 -4.45 -14.11
CA PHE A 256 2.79 -5.86 -14.41
C PHE A 256 4.01 -6.70 -14.08
N GLU A 257 3.80 -7.68 -13.23
CA GLU A 257 4.83 -8.63 -12.82
C GLU A 257 4.36 -10.06 -13.04
N TRP A 258 5.25 -10.93 -13.47
CA TRP A 258 5.03 -12.35 -13.47
C TRP A 258 6.20 -13.10 -12.87
N LEU A 259 5.89 -14.21 -12.25
CA LEU A 259 6.84 -15.16 -11.64
C LEU A 259 6.55 -16.56 -12.18
N PHE A 260 7.59 -17.24 -12.63
CA PHE A 260 7.53 -18.64 -12.99
C PHE A 260 8.54 -19.43 -12.13
N GLU A 261 8.04 -20.36 -11.35
CA GLU A 261 8.84 -21.17 -10.42
C GLU A 261 8.71 -22.65 -10.75
N ASN A 262 9.84 -23.37 -10.76
CA ASN A 262 9.91 -24.81 -10.93
C ASN A 262 10.79 -25.40 -9.85
N LEU A 263 10.25 -26.33 -9.07
CA LEU A 263 10.92 -26.99 -7.94
C LEU A 263 10.83 -28.50 -8.09
N LEU A 264 11.95 -29.18 -7.95
CA LEU A 264 12.04 -30.62 -7.85
C LEU A 264 12.51 -30.98 -6.43
N THR A 265 11.70 -31.74 -5.72
CA THR A 265 11.98 -32.16 -4.34
C THR A 265 12.03 -33.68 -4.27
N TYR A 266 13.08 -34.20 -3.62
CA TYR A 266 13.21 -35.64 -3.31
C TYR A 266 13.38 -35.85 -1.81
N ASP A 267 12.42 -36.51 -1.20
CA ASP A 267 12.42 -36.88 0.21
C ASP A 267 12.55 -38.40 0.37
N CYS A 268 13.54 -38.83 1.10
CA CYS A 268 13.69 -40.26 1.43
C CYS A 268 14.08 -40.45 2.89
N SER A 269 13.54 -41.55 3.45
CA SER A 269 13.84 -42.00 4.81
C SER A 269 14.17 -43.47 4.80
N PHE A 270 15.30 -43.84 5.42
CA PHE A 270 15.72 -45.22 5.60
C PHE A 270 16.39 -45.40 6.97
N ASN A 271 15.89 -46.33 7.75
CA ASN A 271 16.29 -46.51 9.14
C ASN A 271 16.18 -45.18 9.93
N LYS A 272 17.31 -44.65 10.40
CA LYS A 272 17.43 -43.41 11.16
C LYS A 272 17.81 -42.19 10.29
N HIS A 273 17.97 -42.38 8.99
CA HIS A 273 18.38 -41.36 8.05
C HIS A 273 17.16 -40.73 7.37
N ASN A 274 17.08 -39.42 7.39
CA ASN A 274 16.10 -38.64 6.64
C ASN A 274 16.86 -37.64 5.77
N LEU A 275 16.63 -37.73 4.47
CA LEU A 275 17.27 -36.85 3.48
C LEU A 275 16.18 -36.13 2.67
N SER A 276 16.31 -34.83 2.54
CA SER A 276 15.50 -33.99 1.67
C SER A 276 16.42 -33.20 0.73
N ILE A 277 16.21 -33.34 -0.57
CA ILE A 277 16.95 -32.62 -1.61
C ILE A 277 15.95 -31.80 -2.39
N LEU A 278 16.25 -30.52 -2.60
CA LEU A 278 15.46 -29.63 -3.42
C LEU A 278 16.38 -28.93 -4.42
N GLY A 279 15.97 -28.92 -5.67
CA GLY A 279 16.56 -28.12 -6.74
C GLY A 279 15.47 -27.32 -7.44
N GLY A 280 15.80 -26.10 -7.87
CA GLY A 280 14.80 -25.27 -8.50
C GLY A 280 15.36 -24.14 -9.35
N ALA A 281 14.48 -23.61 -10.18
CA ALA A 281 14.72 -22.43 -10.97
C ALA A 281 13.51 -21.49 -10.92
N THR A 282 13.77 -20.21 -10.82
CA THR A 282 12.73 -19.17 -10.88
C THR A 282 13.07 -18.13 -11.91
N GLN A 283 12.04 -17.60 -12.57
CA GLN A 283 12.14 -16.50 -13.50
C GLN A 283 11.08 -15.46 -13.13
N GLN A 284 11.47 -14.20 -13.09
CA GLN A 284 10.60 -13.09 -12.75
C GLN A 284 10.85 -11.93 -13.70
N ARG A 285 9.78 -11.25 -14.07
CA ARG A 285 9.87 -10.01 -14.84
C ARG A 285 8.84 -9.04 -14.33
N ALA A 286 9.26 -7.81 -14.12
CA ALA A 286 8.38 -6.69 -13.84
C ALA A 286 8.52 -5.64 -14.94
N GLN A 287 7.39 -5.01 -15.28
CA GLN A 287 7.29 -3.93 -16.25
C GLN A 287 6.43 -2.82 -15.67
N TYR A 288 6.95 -1.62 -15.70
CA TYR A 288 6.24 -0.41 -15.32
C TYR A 288 6.09 0.49 -16.55
N ASN A 289 4.88 1.04 -16.73
CA ASN A 289 4.60 2.10 -17.69
C ASN A 289 3.76 3.15 -16.97
N GLY A 290 4.13 4.42 -17.15
CA GLY A 290 3.38 5.55 -16.59
C GLY A 290 3.35 6.70 -17.58
N SER A 291 2.26 7.45 -17.55
CA SER A 291 2.10 8.72 -18.28
C SER A 291 1.38 9.71 -17.37
N TRP A 292 1.71 10.98 -17.51
CA TRP A 292 1.07 12.06 -16.78
C TRP A 292 0.92 13.27 -17.68
N MET A 293 -0.16 13.99 -17.49
CA MET A 293 -0.53 15.18 -18.26
C MET A 293 -1.09 16.22 -17.32
N ALA A 294 -0.82 17.48 -17.64
CA ALA A 294 -1.38 18.61 -16.92
C ALA A 294 -1.78 19.71 -17.91
N GLY A 295 -2.86 20.40 -17.60
CA GLY A 295 -3.36 21.52 -18.37
C GLY A 295 -4.02 22.56 -17.50
N PHE A 296 -4.16 23.75 -18.02
CA PHE A 296 -4.75 24.91 -17.35
C PHE A 296 -5.54 25.77 -18.33
N ASP A 297 -6.17 26.86 -17.84
CA ASP A 297 -7.07 27.72 -18.63
C ASP A 297 -8.29 26.90 -19.08
N LEU A 298 -9.10 26.47 -18.10
CA LEU A 298 -10.28 25.64 -18.34
C LEU A 298 -11.41 26.45 -18.96
N ALA A 299 -12.18 25.84 -19.84
CA ALA A 299 -13.38 26.45 -20.37
C ALA A 299 -14.45 26.57 -19.26
N GLU A 300 -14.99 27.75 -19.02
CA GLU A 300 -16.01 28.00 -17.98
C GLU A 300 -17.29 27.16 -18.18
N SER A 301 -17.58 26.73 -19.41
CA SER A 301 -18.74 25.91 -19.74
C SER A 301 -18.71 24.46 -19.21
N TYR A 302 -17.57 24.01 -18.65
CA TYR A 302 -17.37 22.63 -18.19
C TYR A 302 -16.65 22.57 -16.82
N PRO A 303 -17.19 23.23 -15.77
CA PRO A 303 -16.48 23.34 -14.49
C PRO A 303 -16.27 21.99 -13.80
N ASP A 304 -17.11 20.97 -14.08
CA ASP A 304 -17.07 19.68 -13.43
C ASP A 304 -16.36 18.59 -14.27
N ILE A 305 -15.74 18.97 -15.38
CA ILE A 305 -15.02 18.01 -16.22
C ILE A 305 -13.56 17.96 -15.82
N HIS A 306 -13.20 16.92 -15.10
CA HIS A 306 -11.84 16.61 -14.66
C HIS A 306 -11.04 15.92 -15.77
N SER A 307 -11.05 16.46 -16.95
CA SER A 307 -10.35 15.88 -18.11
C SER A 307 -9.37 16.87 -18.70
N ILE A 308 -8.22 16.38 -19.11
CA ILE A 308 -7.19 17.18 -19.79
C ILE A 308 -7.72 17.86 -21.05
N SER A 309 -8.75 17.29 -21.69
CA SER A 309 -9.39 17.87 -22.89
C SER A 309 -10.19 19.14 -22.60
N ALA A 310 -10.49 19.45 -21.33
CA ALA A 310 -11.13 20.71 -20.92
C ALA A 310 -10.14 21.89 -20.85
N ALA A 311 -8.84 21.64 -20.88
CA ALA A 311 -7.80 22.65 -20.80
C ALA A 311 -7.53 23.27 -22.18
N ASN A 312 -7.50 24.60 -22.25
CA ASN A 312 -7.10 25.33 -23.46
C ASN A 312 -5.58 25.31 -23.65
N GLN A 313 -4.82 25.09 -22.58
CA GLN A 313 -3.35 25.08 -22.60
C GLN A 313 -2.80 23.88 -21.86
N LEU A 314 -1.82 23.19 -22.48
CA LEU A 314 -1.07 22.12 -21.83
C LEU A 314 0.14 22.70 -21.10
N ASP A 315 0.38 22.20 -19.88
CA ASP A 315 1.60 22.44 -19.13
C ASP A 315 2.67 21.45 -19.59
N LYS A 316 3.47 21.84 -20.60
CA LYS A 316 4.45 20.97 -21.24
C LYS A 316 5.51 20.43 -20.28
N ASP A 317 5.83 21.20 -19.22
CA ASP A 317 6.83 20.82 -18.22
C ASP A 317 6.26 19.80 -17.22
N ALA A 318 4.94 19.73 -17.12
CA ALA A 318 4.21 18.76 -16.30
C ALA A 318 3.57 17.63 -17.10
N CYS A 319 3.98 17.42 -18.36
CA CYS A 319 3.56 16.28 -19.19
C CYS A 319 4.74 15.34 -19.44
N GLY A 320 4.49 14.04 -19.39
CA GLY A 320 5.54 13.08 -19.67
C GLY A 320 5.09 11.62 -19.61
N SER A 321 6.06 10.76 -19.83
CA SER A 321 5.86 9.32 -19.65
C SER A 321 7.16 8.67 -19.17
N SER A 322 7.03 7.53 -18.53
CA SER A 322 8.17 6.71 -18.11
C SER A 322 7.86 5.23 -18.32
N ALA A 323 8.91 4.47 -18.63
CA ALA A 323 8.82 3.03 -18.73
C ALA A 323 10.08 2.40 -18.15
N SER A 324 9.93 1.31 -17.43
CA SER A 324 11.03 0.51 -16.93
C SER A 324 10.68 -0.97 -16.92
N ALA A 325 11.70 -1.81 -17.06
CA ALA A 325 11.53 -3.25 -16.92
C ALA A 325 12.78 -3.85 -16.29
N TRP A 326 12.58 -4.91 -15.53
CA TRP A 326 13.68 -5.71 -15.00
C TRP A 326 13.32 -7.19 -15.02
N THR A 327 14.34 -8.02 -15.03
CA THR A 327 14.21 -9.46 -14.96
C THR A 327 15.13 -10.02 -13.87
N LEU A 328 14.68 -11.09 -13.25
CA LEU A 328 15.46 -11.87 -12.28
C LEU A 328 15.36 -13.35 -12.66
N ALA A 329 16.50 -14.03 -12.72
CA ALA A 329 16.56 -15.47 -12.87
C ALA A 329 17.34 -16.04 -11.68
N SER A 330 16.83 -17.10 -11.07
CA SER A 330 17.46 -17.71 -9.91
C SER A 330 17.53 -19.21 -10.05
N PHE A 331 18.66 -19.78 -9.60
CA PHE A 331 18.80 -21.22 -9.38
C PHE A 331 19.01 -21.46 -7.89
N LEU A 332 18.34 -22.46 -7.37
CA LEU A 332 18.41 -22.78 -5.95
C LEU A 332 18.56 -24.28 -5.73
N GLY A 333 19.32 -24.63 -4.71
CA GLY A 333 19.52 -25.99 -4.27
C GLY A 333 19.58 -26.06 -2.75
N ARG A 334 18.98 -27.12 -2.20
CA ARG A 334 19.02 -27.39 -0.77
C ARG A 334 19.19 -28.87 -0.54
N VAL A 335 20.08 -29.23 0.38
CA VAL A 335 20.20 -30.56 0.93
C VAL A 335 19.99 -30.46 2.45
N ALA A 336 18.98 -31.15 2.96
CA ALA A 336 18.74 -31.26 4.40
C ALA A 336 18.84 -32.70 4.82
N TYR A 337 19.74 -32.97 5.75
CA TYR A 337 19.98 -34.31 6.29
C TYR A 337 19.75 -34.32 7.78
N ASN A 338 19.06 -35.36 8.24
CA ASN A 338 18.77 -35.58 9.65
C ASN A 338 19.02 -37.05 9.98
N TYR A 339 19.91 -37.28 10.96
CA TYR A 339 20.19 -38.62 11.49
C TYR A 339 19.62 -38.74 12.89
N ASP A 340 18.72 -39.70 13.07
CA ASP A 340 18.09 -40.08 14.35
C ASP A 340 17.43 -38.92 15.09
N SER A 341 16.99 -37.90 14.37
CA SER A 341 16.47 -36.63 14.94
C SER A 341 17.45 -35.92 15.90
N ARG A 342 18.73 -36.29 15.87
CA ARG A 342 19.80 -35.78 16.73
C ARG A 342 20.79 -34.92 16.01
N TYR A 343 21.26 -35.37 14.84
CA TYR A 343 22.24 -34.65 14.04
C TYR A 343 21.55 -34.10 12.79
N LEU A 344 21.59 -32.77 12.63
CA LEU A 344 20.96 -32.10 11.54
C LEU A 344 21.99 -31.29 10.75
N LEU A 345 21.96 -31.42 9.43
CA LEU A 345 22.80 -30.67 8.52
C LEU A 345 21.90 -30.08 7.40
N THR A 346 22.05 -28.81 7.11
CA THR A 346 21.39 -28.21 5.96
C THR A 346 22.41 -27.39 5.18
N VAL A 347 22.49 -27.64 3.89
CA VAL A 347 23.30 -26.88 2.93
C VAL A 347 22.35 -26.25 1.93
N ASN A 348 22.45 -24.95 1.72
CA ASN A 348 21.72 -24.23 0.69
C ASN A 348 22.70 -23.56 -0.26
N PHE A 349 22.28 -23.47 -1.49
CA PHE A 349 22.94 -22.71 -2.53
C PHE A 349 21.90 -21.93 -3.32
N ARG A 350 22.16 -20.66 -3.57
CA ARG A 350 21.35 -19.83 -4.44
C ARG A 350 22.26 -18.99 -5.34
N ALA A 351 21.91 -18.93 -6.62
CA ALA A 351 22.50 -18.03 -7.59
C ALA A 351 21.40 -17.16 -8.20
N ASP A 352 21.55 -15.85 -8.09
CA ASP A 352 20.57 -14.87 -8.57
C ASP A 352 21.21 -13.97 -9.64
N GLY A 353 20.56 -13.88 -10.79
CA GLY A 353 20.96 -13.04 -11.91
C GLY A 353 19.94 -11.95 -12.17
N SER A 354 20.32 -10.68 -11.95
CA SER A 354 19.41 -9.54 -12.12
C SER A 354 19.85 -8.64 -13.28
N SER A 355 18.88 -8.25 -14.11
CA SER A 355 19.11 -7.28 -15.20
C SER A 355 19.40 -5.86 -14.72
N ARG A 356 19.22 -5.56 -13.41
CA ARG A 356 19.49 -4.24 -12.82
C ARG A 356 20.98 -3.97 -12.64
N PHE A 357 21.80 -5.04 -12.67
CA PHE A 357 23.26 -4.91 -12.57
C PHE A 357 23.90 -4.86 -13.97
N ALA A 358 25.07 -4.24 -14.03
CA ALA A 358 25.84 -4.08 -15.25
C ALA A 358 26.20 -5.45 -15.87
N PRO A 359 26.37 -5.54 -17.21
CA PRO A 359 26.90 -6.72 -17.86
C PRO A 359 28.20 -7.20 -17.20
N GLY A 360 28.32 -8.51 -16.99
CA GLY A 360 29.46 -9.11 -16.28
C GLY A 360 29.34 -9.18 -14.75
N HIS A 361 28.40 -8.42 -14.15
CA HIS A 361 28.16 -8.39 -12.69
C HIS A 361 26.72 -8.75 -12.31
N ARG A 362 25.99 -9.40 -13.20
CA ARG A 362 24.55 -9.68 -13.00
C ARG A 362 24.28 -10.83 -12.05
N TRP A 363 25.24 -11.72 -11.84
CA TRP A 363 25.07 -12.91 -11.04
C TRP A 363 25.74 -12.80 -9.68
N GLY A 364 25.02 -13.11 -8.61
CA GLY A 364 25.50 -13.31 -7.26
C GLY A 364 25.24 -14.73 -6.80
N THR A 365 26.11 -15.27 -5.96
CA THR A 365 25.96 -16.62 -5.36
C THR A 365 25.92 -16.51 -3.85
N PHE A 366 25.03 -17.26 -3.23
CA PHE A 366 24.70 -17.19 -1.80
C PHE A 366 24.69 -18.60 -1.20
N PRO A 367 25.87 -19.20 -0.91
CA PRO A 367 25.96 -20.46 -0.20
C PRO A 367 25.67 -20.27 1.29
N SER A 368 25.03 -21.27 1.91
CA SER A 368 24.91 -21.32 3.36
C SER A 368 24.90 -22.76 3.87
N VAL A 369 25.40 -22.95 5.09
CA VAL A 369 25.44 -24.22 5.78
C VAL A 369 25.00 -24.03 7.22
N SER A 370 24.21 -24.95 7.75
CA SER A 370 23.84 -24.99 9.15
C SER A 370 23.91 -26.42 9.67
N ALA A 371 24.40 -26.57 10.89
CA ALA A 371 24.46 -27.82 11.62
C ALA A 371 23.73 -27.72 12.95
N GLY A 372 23.08 -28.76 13.38
CA GLY A 372 22.38 -28.85 14.65
C GLY A 372 22.63 -30.17 15.35
N TRP A 373 22.87 -30.12 16.65
CA TRP A 373 22.98 -31.29 17.49
C TRP A 373 21.96 -31.22 18.62
N ARG A 374 21.04 -32.18 18.64
CA ARG A 374 20.06 -32.32 19.70
C ARG A 374 20.67 -33.16 20.83
N ILE A 375 21.31 -32.49 21.77
CA ILE A 375 22.03 -33.06 22.89
C ILE A 375 21.07 -33.87 23.80
N SER A 376 19.85 -33.32 23.99
CA SER A 376 18.80 -34.03 24.79
C SER A 376 18.38 -35.40 24.22
N GLY A 377 18.69 -35.67 22.94
CA GLY A 377 18.45 -37.00 22.34
C GLY A 377 19.55 -38.01 22.58
N GLU A 378 20.66 -37.63 23.23
CA GLU A 378 21.77 -38.54 23.51
C GLU A 378 21.54 -39.42 24.73
N LYS A 379 22.13 -40.61 24.72
CA LYS A 379 21.96 -41.58 25.82
C LYS A 379 22.43 -41.05 27.15
N PHE A 380 23.50 -40.22 27.17
CA PHE A 380 24.04 -39.64 28.40
C PHE A 380 23.13 -38.57 29.03
N MET A 381 22.15 -38.05 28.29
CA MET A 381 21.17 -37.08 28.76
C MET A 381 19.92 -37.74 29.37
N GLN A 382 19.73 -39.04 29.19
CA GLN A 382 18.55 -39.75 29.72
C GLN A 382 18.28 -39.50 31.21
N PRO A 383 19.30 -39.47 32.12
CA PRO A 383 19.03 -39.20 33.53
C PRO A 383 18.53 -37.76 33.83
N LEU A 384 18.70 -36.83 32.87
CA LEU A 384 18.35 -35.40 33.02
C LEU A 384 17.07 -35.06 32.24
N GLN A 385 16.39 -35.99 31.59
CA GLN A 385 15.25 -35.70 30.72
C GLN A 385 14.04 -35.09 31.46
N ASP A 386 13.88 -35.41 32.76
CA ASP A 386 12.82 -34.83 33.57
C ASP A 386 13.06 -33.33 33.88
N ILE A 387 14.29 -32.87 33.77
CA ILE A 387 14.69 -31.49 34.04
C ILE A 387 14.93 -30.72 32.72
N VAL A 388 15.60 -31.37 31.75
CA VAL A 388 15.98 -30.80 30.47
C VAL A 388 15.27 -31.58 29.34
N THR A 389 14.11 -31.12 28.95
CA THR A 389 13.25 -31.81 27.96
C THR A 389 13.77 -31.64 26.53
N ASP A 390 14.35 -30.49 26.17
CA ASP A 390 14.96 -30.26 24.84
C ASP A 390 16.19 -29.33 24.96
N LEU A 391 17.36 -29.87 24.61
CA LEU A 391 18.61 -29.14 24.52
C LEU A 391 19.22 -29.34 23.12
N LYS A 392 19.34 -28.25 22.36
CA LYS A 392 19.85 -28.26 20.99
C LYS A 392 20.91 -27.19 20.78
N LEU A 393 22.09 -27.59 20.32
CA LEU A 393 23.13 -26.71 19.83
C LEU A 393 22.97 -26.50 18.32
N ARG A 394 23.14 -25.27 17.86
CA ARG A 394 23.10 -24.91 16.44
C ARG A 394 24.25 -24.00 16.07
N ALA A 395 24.81 -24.24 14.88
CA ALA A 395 25.78 -23.33 14.26
C ALA A 395 25.41 -23.16 12.78
N GLY A 396 25.65 -21.97 12.23
CA GLY A 396 25.39 -21.68 10.84
C GLY A 396 26.32 -20.63 10.30
N TRP A 397 26.60 -20.75 9.02
CA TRP A 397 27.38 -19.81 8.24
C TRP A 397 26.65 -19.57 6.90
N GLY A 398 26.74 -18.35 6.35
CA GLY A 398 26.17 -18.01 5.05
C GLY A 398 26.74 -16.68 4.54
N MET A 399 26.67 -16.53 3.23
CA MET A 399 27.00 -15.30 2.51
C MET A 399 25.72 -14.60 2.08
#